data_65077e28a41ca0926132de7f2c72d7c7
#
_entry.id   65077e28a41ca0926132de7f2c72d7c7
#
_cell.length_a   1.000
_cell.length_b   1.000
_cell.length_c   1.000
_cell.angle_alpha   90.00
_cell.angle_beta   90.00
_cell.angle_gamma   90.00
#
_symmetry.space_group_name_H-M   'P 1'
#
loop_
_entity.id
_entity.type
_entity.pdbx_description
1 polymer ?
#
loop_
_entity_poly.entity_id
_entity_poly.type
_entity_poly.pdbx_seq_one_letter_code
_entity_poly.pdbx_strand_id
1 'polypeptide(L)'
;MRKLTYLLCMPLLFLGQTGRSQGCIAIRNLAGFGQFAQLGYAQTKDKWMMDVDNRYFAAHTVLFGRTNETPADLSSGVSLHEWTTNFEITRLLPNDWSITLDVPVSSNETLGKLEHAQLYYHVTHAFGLGDIRFSVNKWLLTKVSNRGNIQVGLGIKFPTGNYHSEDYFYEDPNNPAAATLAPVNVAVQLGDGGTGFTTQINGFYILSSAVNLFGNFFYLISPRDQNGVQAWVPGSIPPSFFALQQQTTADVNSVPDNYTMRGGANFTFDKLVATTALRYEGVPAHDLFGQNDGERKAGHIFSAEPGLQYKFKKSLLYAFVTIPVDRETIQTVPDQRATKITGTYMITGGHFANTLFFVGYSFTF
;
A
#
# COMPACT_ATOMS: atom_id res chain seq x y z
N MET A 1 18.87 -48.23 6.85
CA MET A 1 17.83 -47.67 7.74
C MET A 1 18.51 -46.86 8.82
N ARG A 2 18.56 -45.55 8.69
CA ARG A 2 18.82 -44.61 9.80
C ARG A 2 18.00 -43.39 9.53
N LYS A 3 17.06 -43.17 10.40
CA LYS A 3 16.11 -42.04 10.40
C LYS A 3 16.88 -40.77 10.72
N LEU A 4 16.89 -39.82 9.80
CA LEU A 4 17.41 -38.49 10.07
C LEU A 4 16.20 -37.56 10.37
N THR A 5 15.86 -37.53 11.64
CA THR A 5 14.87 -36.61 12.20
C THR A 5 15.63 -35.37 12.64
N TYR A 6 15.72 -34.36 11.78
CA TYR A 6 16.05 -33.00 12.20
C TYR A 6 14.79 -32.16 12.17
N LEU A 7 14.16 -32.13 13.32
CA LEU A 7 13.14 -31.17 13.69
C LEU A 7 13.85 -29.81 13.82
N LEU A 8 13.69 -28.96 12.82
CA LEU A 8 14.15 -27.57 12.89
C LEU A 8 13.17 -26.80 13.78
N CYS A 9 13.39 -26.91 15.09
CA CYS A 9 12.79 -25.98 16.06
C CYS A 9 13.44 -24.61 15.85
N MET A 10 12.81 -23.78 15.04
CA MET A 10 13.10 -22.35 15.01
C MET A 10 12.43 -21.75 16.25
N PRO A 11 13.18 -21.26 17.26
CA PRO A 11 12.57 -20.58 18.39
C PRO A 11 12.00 -19.26 17.87
N LEU A 12 10.67 -19.14 17.89
CA LEU A 12 10.02 -17.83 17.86
C LEU A 12 10.37 -17.11 19.18
N LEU A 13 11.47 -16.41 19.16
CA LEU A 13 11.75 -15.41 20.16
C LEU A 13 10.79 -14.23 19.93
N PHE A 14 9.63 -14.29 20.59
CA PHE A 14 8.81 -13.13 20.88
C PHE A 14 9.58 -12.21 21.84
N LEU A 15 10.49 -11.43 21.31
CA LEU A 15 10.96 -10.25 22.02
C LEU A 15 9.82 -9.24 21.93
N GLY A 16 9.03 -9.17 23.00
CA GLY A 16 8.06 -8.13 23.21
C GLY A 16 8.75 -6.78 23.29
N GLN A 17 8.91 -6.14 22.15
CA GLN A 17 9.13 -4.72 22.09
C GLN A 17 7.76 -4.06 21.95
N THR A 18 7.40 -3.26 22.94
CA THR A 18 6.29 -2.32 22.87
C THR A 18 6.63 -1.21 21.89
N GLY A 19 6.70 -1.56 20.60
CA GLY A 19 6.85 -0.63 19.51
C GLY A 19 5.49 0.01 19.22
N ARG A 20 5.36 1.27 19.54
CA ARG A 20 4.22 2.10 19.13
C ARG A 20 4.55 2.68 17.77
N SER A 21 3.79 2.38 16.73
CA SER A 21 4.09 2.87 15.41
C SER A 21 2.85 3.12 14.53
N GLN A 22 2.88 4.03 13.60
CA GLN A 22 1.75 4.50 12.81
C GLN A 22 2.13 4.69 11.35
N GLY A 23 1.26 4.48 10.40
CA GLY A 23 1.61 4.56 9.03
C GLY A 23 0.58 5.03 8.02
N CYS A 24 0.98 5.87 7.07
CA CYS A 24 0.19 6.22 5.91
C CYS A 24 0.95 6.10 4.57
N ILE A 25 1.86 5.19 4.45
CA ILE A 25 2.36 4.76 3.15
C ILE A 25 2.04 3.29 3.00
N ALA A 26 0.76 2.97 2.94
CA ALA A 26 0.33 1.71 2.41
C ALA A 26 0.02 1.94 0.95
N ILE A 27 0.85 1.40 0.10
CA ILE A 27 0.56 1.45 -1.32
C ILE A 27 -0.72 0.66 -1.51
N ARG A 28 -1.77 1.37 -1.93
CA ARG A 28 -3.11 0.81 -2.21
C ARG A 28 -3.09 -0.16 -3.39
N ASN A 29 -1.93 -0.77 -3.65
CA ASN A 29 -1.66 -1.52 -4.85
C ASN A 29 -1.13 -2.91 -4.51
N LEU A 30 -1.94 -3.92 -4.76
CA LEU A 30 -1.63 -5.33 -4.60
C LEU A 30 -1.10 -5.95 -5.90
N ALA A 31 -0.37 -5.18 -6.70
CA ALA A 31 0.11 -5.66 -7.97
C ALA A 31 0.71 -7.07 -7.86
N GLY A 32 0.06 -8.02 -8.50
CA GLY A 32 0.65 -9.29 -8.83
C GLY A 32 0.59 -10.41 -7.80
N PHE A 33 -0.10 -10.29 -6.67
CA PHE A 33 -0.23 -11.43 -5.75
C PHE A 33 -0.91 -12.61 -6.42
N GLY A 34 -2.10 -12.44 -7.00
CA GLY A 34 -2.84 -13.48 -7.69
C GLY A 34 -2.09 -14.08 -8.87
N GLN A 35 -1.36 -13.26 -9.63
CA GLN A 35 -0.59 -13.73 -10.79
C GLN A 35 0.62 -14.58 -10.41
N PHE A 36 1.28 -14.31 -9.26
CA PHE A 36 2.42 -15.09 -8.78
C PHE A 36 2.05 -16.38 -8.10
N ALA A 37 0.95 -16.36 -7.40
CA ALA A 37 0.34 -17.55 -6.88
C ALA A 37 0.13 -18.60 -7.99
N GLN A 38 0.09 -18.16 -9.23
CA GLN A 38 -0.31 -18.93 -10.39
C GLN A 38 0.83 -19.46 -11.26
N LEU A 39 2.04 -19.53 -10.78
CA LEU A 39 3.12 -20.19 -11.51
C LEU A 39 2.78 -21.62 -12.00
N GLY A 40 1.73 -22.24 -11.45
CA GLY A 40 1.16 -23.49 -11.94
C GLY A 40 0.07 -23.31 -13.02
N TYR A 41 -0.52 -22.13 -13.16
CA TYR A 41 -1.64 -21.90 -14.09
C TYR A 41 -1.24 -21.41 -15.49
N ALA A 42 0.02 -21.10 -15.73
CA ALA A 42 0.52 -20.74 -17.05
C ALA A 42 0.26 -21.82 -18.14
N GLN A 43 -0.23 -22.99 -17.75
CA GLN A 43 -0.59 -24.10 -18.63
C GLN A 43 -2.08 -24.44 -18.59
N THR A 44 -2.93 -23.63 -17.93
CA THR A 44 -4.37 -23.91 -17.87
C THR A 44 -5.04 -23.72 -19.23
N LYS A 45 -6.04 -24.57 -19.52
CA LYS A 45 -6.96 -24.37 -20.64
C LYS A 45 -8.08 -23.37 -20.30
N ASP A 46 -8.17 -23.00 -19.04
CA ASP A 46 -9.16 -22.05 -18.55
C ASP A 46 -8.88 -20.67 -19.14
N LYS A 47 -9.94 -19.92 -19.37
CA LYS A 47 -9.86 -18.63 -20.07
C LYS A 47 -10.00 -17.46 -19.11
N TRP A 48 -10.48 -17.71 -17.93
CA TRP A 48 -10.74 -16.71 -16.91
C TRP A 48 -10.04 -17.08 -15.60
N MET A 49 -9.69 -16.07 -14.89
CA MET A 49 -9.12 -16.14 -13.57
C MET A 49 -9.75 -15.07 -12.71
N MET A 50 -10.08 -15.42 -11.51
CA MET A 50 -10.55 -14.49 -10.48
C MET A 50 -9.67 -14.62 -9.25
N ASP A 51 -9.27 -13.50 -8.72
CA ASP A 51 -8.60 -13.38 -7.44
C ASP A 51 -9.42 -12.48 -6.52
N VAL A 52 -9.59 -12.91 -5.28
CA VAL A 52 -10.19 -12.10 -4.23
C VAL A 52 -9.22 -12.08 -3.07
N ASP A 53 -8.69 -10.94 -2.78
CA ASP A 53 -7.75 -10.77 -1.69
C ASP A 53 -8.19 -9.70 -0.69
N ASN A 54 -7.75 -9.87 0.54
CA ASN A 54 -7.96 -8.94 1.62
C ASN A 54 -6.61 -8.47 2.13
N ARG A 55 -6.47 -7.16 2.22
CA ARG A 55 -5.35 -6.50 2.86
C ARG A 55 -5.84 -5.80 4.11
N TYR A 56 -5.15 -6.02 5.21
CA TYR A 56 -5.38 -5.30 6.45
C TYR A 56 -4.07 -4.82 7.04
N PHE A 57 -4.04 -3.60 7.49
CA PHE A 57 -2.99 -3.12 8.37
C PHE A 57 -3.53 -2.14 9.40
N ALA A 58 -2.79 -2.07 10.51
CA ALA A 58 -2.95 -1.06 11.52
C ALA A 58 -1.66 -0.24 11.64
N ALA A 59 -1.82 1.00 12.02
CA ALA A 59 -0.74 1.94 12.12
C ALA A 59 -0.89 2.83 13.35
N HIS A 60 0.16 2.94 14.18
CA HIS A 60 0.14 3.59 15.49
C HIS A 60 1.32 4.55 15.81
N THR A 61 2.16 5.01 14.85
CA THR A 61 3.27 6.00 15.04
C THR A 61 3.45 6.94 13.84
N VAL A 62 3.82 8.17 14.08
CA VAL A 62 4.29 9.12 13.06
C VAL A 62 5.81 9.06 12.99
N LEU A 63 6.37 8.94 11.79
CA LEU A 63 7.80 9.01 11.53
C LEU A 63 8.15 10.38 10.97
N PHE A 64 9.24 10.95 11.46
CA PHE A 64 9.93 12.10 10.87
C PHE A 64 11.34 11.65 10.51
N GLY A 65 11.61 11.44 9.23
CA GLY A 65 12.79 10.72 8.80
C GLY A 65 12.74 9.25 9.24
N ARG A 66 13.82 8.77 9.87
CA ARG A 66 13.91 7.43 10.44
C ARG A 66 13.58 7.39 11.94
N THR A 67 13.38 8.53 12.56
CA THR A 67 13.11 8.65 13.99
C THR A 67 11.63 8.49 14.28
N ASN A 68 11.33 7.60 15.23
CA ASN A 68 10.01 7.53 15.85
C ASN A 68 9.89 8.70 16.84
N GLU A 69 9.77 9.91 16.35
CA GLU A 69 9.40 11.01 17.21
C GLU A 69 7.88 11.07 17.24
N THR A 70 7.32 10.45 18.27
CA THR A 70 6.02 10.89 18.74
C THR A 70 6.30 12.09 19.63
N PRO A 71 6.00 13.33 19.24
CA PRO A 71 5.89 14.41 20.19
C PRO A 71 4.98 13.92 21.34
N ALA A 72 5.32 14.27 22.58
CA ALA A 72 4.56 13.82 23.73
C ALA A 72 3.05 14.07 23.59
N ASP A 73 2.68 15.09 22.81
CA ASP A 73 1.31 15.50 22.48
C ASP A 73 0.64 14.57 21.43
N LEU A 74 1.41 13.92 20.56
CA LEU A 74 0.94 12.93 19.60
C LEU A 74 0.88 11.52 20.19
N SER A 75 1.50 11.29 21.33
CA SER A 75 1.46 10.01 22.07
C SER A 75 0.05 9.65 22.55
N SER A 76 -0.91 10.54 22.40
CA SER A 76 -2.34 10.34 22.69
C SER A 76 -3.09 9.51 21.63
N GLY A 77 -2.37 8.72 20.86
CA GLY A 77 -2.99 7.57 20.17
C GLY A 77 -3.79 7.88 18.92
N VAL A 78 -3.17 8.47 17.88
CA VAL A 78 -3.75 8.29 16.53
C VAL A 78 -3.50 6.85 16.11
N SER A 79 -4.52 6.14 15.67
CA SER A 79 -4.39 4.86 14.99
C SER A 79 -5.11 4.90 13.66
N LEU A 80 -4.44 4.43 12.62
CA LEU A 80 -5.02 4.25 11.30
C LEU A 80 -5.26 2.76 11.09
N HIS A 81 -6.43 2.40 10.61
CA HIS A 81 -6.78 1.06 10.19
C HIS A 81 -7.27 1.10 8.76
N GLU A 82 -6.69 0.28 7.91
CA GLU A 82 -7.16 0.10 6.54
C GLU A 82 -7.47 -1.37 6.28
N TRP A 83 -8.66 -1.60 5.78
CA TRP A 83 -9.09 -2.88 5.24
C TRP A 83 -9.48 -2.68 3.78
N THR A 84 -8.83 -3.39 2.88
CA THR A 84 -9.18 -3.39 1.46
C THR A 84 -9.43 -4.80 0.99
N THR A 85 -10.61 -5.04 0.40
CA THR A 85 -10.92 -6.24 -0.38
C THR A 85 -10.77 -5.91 -1.85
N ASN A 86 -9.93 -6.65 -2.55
CA ASN A 86 -9.66 -6.51 -3.96
C ASN A 86 -10.37 -7.62 -4.74
N PHE A 87 -11.06 -7.27 -5.80
CA PHE A 87 -11.66 -8.20 -6.75
C PHE A 87 -10.92 -8.04 -8.07
N GLU A 88 -10.04 -8.98 -8.39
CA GLU A 88 -9.32 -8.99 -9.66
C GLU A 88 -9.92 -10.04 -10.59
N ILE A 89 -10.31 -9.61 -11.79
CA ILE A 89 -10.77 -10.49 -12.86
C ILE A 89 -9.80 -10.39 -14.04
N THR A 90 -9.25 -11.54 -14.45
CA THR A 90 -8.30 -11.62 -15.56
C THR A 90 -8.85 -12.51 -16.67
N ARG A 91 -8.92 -11.98 -17.89
CA ARG A 91 -9.17 -12.72 -19.11
C ARG A 91 -7.86 -13.16 -19.73
N LEU A 92 -7.63 -14.46 -19.85
CA LEU A 92 -6.50 -15.03 -20.55
C LEU A 92 -6.80 -15.08 -22.05
N LEU A 93 -5.93 -14.53 -22.85
CA LEU A 93 -6.07 -14.39 -24.30
C LEU A 93 -5.03 -15.26 -25.03
N PRO A 94 -5.23 -15.53 -26.34
CA PRO A 94 -4.21 -16.20 -27.16
C PRO A 94 -2.87 -15.46 -27.15
N ASN A 95 -1.80 -16.20 -27.45
CA ASN A 95 -0.46 -15.66 -27.57
C ASN A 95 0.07 -15.00 -26.28
N ASP A 96 -0.30 -15.54 -25.12
CA ASP A 96 0.20 -15.14 -23.80
C ASP A 96 -0.15 -13.69 -23.38
N TRP A 97 -1.18 -13.12 -23.98
CA TRP A 97 -1.80 -11.89 -23.55
C TRP A 97 -2.82 -12.14 -22.43
N SER A 98 -3.02 -11.15 -21.60
CA SER A 98 -4.14 -11.10 -20.66
C SER A 98 -4.63 -9.68 -20.43
N ILE A 99 -5.88 -9.56 -20.04
CA ILE A 99 -6.54 -8.32 -19.67
C ILE A 99 -7.03 -8.49 -18.24
N THR A 100 -6.73 -7.54 -17.39
CA THR A 100 -7.10 -7.58 -15.97
C THR A 100 -7.89 -6.34 -15.59
N LEU A 101 -8.98 -6.54 -14.88
CA LEU A 101 -9.75 -5.52 -14.18
C LEU A 101 -9.61 -5.76 -12.69
N ASP A 102 -9.28 -4.72 -11.94
CA ASP A 102 -9.07 -4.73 -10.50
C ASP A 102 -9.99 -3.69 -9.85
N VAL A 103 -10.81 -4.15 -8.91
CA VAL A 103 -11.87 -3.38 -8.25
C VAL A 103 -11.68 -3.45 -6.75
N PRO A 104 -11.07 -2.44 -6.13
CA PRO A 104 -10.88 -2.39 -4.68
C PRO A 104 -12.14 -1.85 -3.98
N VAL A 105 -12.46 -2.44 -2.83
CA VAL A 105 -13.44 -1.92 -1.87
C VAL A 105 -12.74 -1.77 -0.54
N SER A 106 -12.77 -0.57 0.02
CA SER A 106 -12.01 -0.24 1.23
C SER A 106 -12.91 0.24 2.36
N SER A 107 -12.46 -0.07 3.58
CA SER A 107 -12.97 0.46 4.84
C SER A 107 -11.76 0.99 5.61
N ASN A 108 -11.66 2.30 5.68
CA ASN A 108 -10.50 2.98 6.27
C ASN A 108 -10.98 3.87 7.42
N GLU A 109 -10.23 3.89 8.51
CA GLU A 109 -10.57 4.71 9.67
C GLU A 109 -9.32 5.27 10.34
N THR A 110 -9.46 6.47 10.90
CA THR A 110 -8.49 7.06 11.82
C THR A 110 -9.15 7.27 13.17
N LEU A 111 -8.53 6.78 14.24
CA LEU A 111 -8.92 7.05 15.61
C LEU A 111 -7.84 7.90 16.28
N GLY A 112 -8.20 9.02 16.85
CA GLY A 112 -7.22 9.83 17.57
C GLY A 112 -7.80 11.14 18.11
N LYS A 113 -6.97 11.82 18.91
CA LYS A 113 -7.28 13.16 19.44
C LYS A 113 -6.78 14.28 18.54
N LEU A 114 -5.81 14.01 17.68
CA LEU A 114 -5.09 15.04 16.94
C LEU A 114 -6.00 15.86 16.03
N GLU A 115 -7.00 15.19 15.44
CA GLU A 115 -7.98 15.79 14.54
C GLU A 115 -9.25 16.26 15.28
N HIS A 116 -9.23 16.27 16.65
CA HIS A 116 -10.38 16.59 17.50
C HIS A 116 -9.98 17.45 18.69
N ALA A 117 -9.42 18.62 18.43
CA ALA A 117 -8.95 19.60 19.43
C ALA A 117 -7.96 19.03 20.47
N GLN A 118 -7.32 17.88 20.20
CA GLN A 118 -6.44 17.12 21.08
C GLN A 118 -7.05 16.66 22.42
N LEU A 119 -8.35 16.87 22.61
CA LEU A 119 -9.06 16.55 23.85
C LEU A 119 -9.92 15.30 23.73
N TYR A 120 -10.43 15.01 22.55
CA TYR A 120 -11.42 13.97 22.34
C TYR A 120 -10.88 12.83 21.49
N TYR A 121 -11.29 11.60 21.79
CA TYR A 121 -11.07 10.43 20.93
C TYR A 121 -12.32 10.21 20.07
N HIS A 122 -12.20 10.44 18.79
CA HIS A 122 -13.23 10.13 17.82
C HIS A 122 -12.63 9.34 16.64
N VAL A 123 -13.49 8.70 15.90
CA VAL A 123 -13.16 7.99 14.67
C VAL A 123 -13.65 8.82 13.49
N THR A 124 -12.78 9.06 12.51
CA THR A 124 -13.19 9.47 11.18
C THR A 124 -12.99 8.30 10.23
N HIS A 125 -13.94 8.05 9.33
CA HIS A 125 -13.91 6.88 8.48
C HIS A 125 -14.38 7.16 7.06
N ALA A 126 -13.99 6.26 6.12
CA ALA A 126 -14.55 6.19 4.79
C ALA A 126 -14.73 4.73 4.37
N PHE A 127 -15.86 4.43 3.73
CA PHE A 127 -16.17 3.11 3.20
C PHE A 127 -16.70 3.22 1.77
N GLY A 128 -16.23 2.35 0.89
CA GLY A 128 -16.74 2.27 -0.49
C GLY A 128 -15.73 1.78 -1.51
N LEU A 129 -16.07 2.05 -2.76
CA LEU A 129 -15.24 1.72 -3.91
C LEU A 129 -13.97 2.58 -3.92
N GLY A 130 -12.83 1.95 -4.19
CA GLY A 130 -11.57 2.65 -4.45
C GLY A 130 -11.35 2.93 -5.93
N ASP A 131 -10.10 3.24 -6.30
CA ASP A 131 -9.73 3.53 -7.68
C ASP A 131 -9.60 2.24 -8.50
N ILE A 132 -10.49 2.05 -9.47
CA ILE A 132 -10.49 0.90 -10.38
C ILE A 132 -9.29 0.96 -11.31
N ARG A 133 -8.68 -0.20 -11.59
CA ARG A 133 -7.58 -0.33 -12.53
C ARG A 133 -7.90 -1.33 -13.62
N PHE A 134 -7.43 -0.99 -14.81
CA PHE A 134 -7.46 -1.85 -15.98
C PHE A 134 -6.05 -2.02 -16.52
N SER A 135 -5.64 -3.24 -16.83
CA SER A 135 -4.32 -3.49 -17.40
C SER A 135 -4.34 -4.54 -18.50
N VAL A 136 -3.40 -4.40 -19.43
CA VAL A 136 -3.10 -5.37 -20.48
C VAL A 136 -1.70 -5.90 -20.21
N ASN A 137 -1.57 -7.21 -20.17
CA ASN A 137 -0.33 -7.89 -19.80
C ASN A 137 0.10 -8.88 -20.88
N LYS A 138 1.41 -9.08 -21.02
CA LYS A 138 2.01 -9.98 -22.00
C LYS A 138 3.15 -10.77 -21.38
N TRP A 139 3.07 -12.10 -21.42
CA TRP A 139 4.23 -12.96 -21.17
C TRP A 139 5.15 -12.93 -22.38
N LEU A 140 6.44 -12.65 -22.19
CA LEU A 140 7.38 -12.41 -23.27
C LEU A 140 7.97 -13.68 -23.86
N LEU A 141 8.11 -14.73 -23.06
CA LEU A 141 8.73 -15.99 -23.49
C LEU A 141 7.69 -17.05 -23.74
N THR A 142 7.86 -17.84 -24.79
CA THR A 142 6.95 -18.94 -25.11
C THR A 142 7.08 -20.09 -24.11
N LYS A 143 5.95 -20.71 -23.76
CA LYS A 143 5.81 -21.69 -22.67
C LYS A 143 6.64 -22.97 -22.78
N VAL A 144 7.17 -23.30 -23.96
CA VAL A 144 7.57 -24.69 -24.26
C VAL A 144 8.95 -25.07 -23.78
N SER A 145 9.84 -24.13 -23.48
CA SER A 145 11.26 -24.47 -23.20
C SER A 145 11.91 -23.77 -22.00
N ASN A 146 11.24 -22.85 -21.37
CA ASN A 146 11.90 -21.96 -20.43
C ASN A 146 11.59 -22.31 -18.98
N ARG A 147 12.64 -22.42 -18.17
CA ARG A 147 12.53 -22.54 -16.71
C ARG A 147 11.96 -21.26 -16.07
N GLY A 148 11.81 -20.19 -16.82
CA GLY A 148 11.30 -18.92 -16.33
C GLY A 148 10.57 -18.16 -17.41
N ASN A 149 9.87 -17.09 -17.00
CA ASN A 149 9.21 -16.16 -17.90
C ASN A 149 9.15 -14.77 -17.26
N ILE A 150 8.97 -13.76 -18.12
CA ILE A 150 8.79 -12.37 -17.72
C ILE A 150 7.48 -11.90 -18.35
N GLN A 151 6.64 -11.28 -17.55
CA GLN A 151 5.43 -10.59 -17.98
C GLN A 151 5.66 -9.09 -17.86
N VAL A 152 5.22 -8.34 -18.86
CA VAL A 152 5.12 -6.89 -18.80
C VAL A 152 3.65 -6.49 -18.92
N GLY A 153 3.26 -5.46 -18.19
CA GLY A 153 1.89 -4.96 -18.17
C GLY A 153 1.88 -3.44 -18.21
N LEU A 154 0.88 -2.91 -18.91
CA LEU A 154 0.55 -1.49 -18.92
C LEU A 154 -0.92 -1.35 -18.58
N GLY A 155 -1.25 -0.31 -17.80
CA GLY A 155 -2.61 -0.10 -17.37
C GLY A 155 -2.96 1.35 -17.11
N ILE A 156 -4.23 1.54 -16.75
CA ILE A 156 -4.81 2.81 -16.36
C ILE A 156 -5.54 2.63 -15.03
N LYS A 157 -5.31 3.54 -14.11
CA LYS A 157 -6.08 3.75 -12.89
C LYS A 157 -7.12 4.84 -13.14
N PHE A 158 -8.37 4.58 -12.83
CA PHE A 158 -9.46 5.55 -12.92
C PHE A 158 -9.77 6.11 -11.54
N PRO A 159 -10.02 7.43 -11.41
CA PRO A 159 -10.35 8.07 -10.14
C PRO A 159 -11.81 7.79 -9.74
N THR A 160 -12.15 6.53 -9.51
CA THR A 160 -13.50 6.08 -9.15
C THR A 160 -13.75 6.08 -7.65
N GLY A 161 -12.69 6.04 -6.86
CA GLY A 161 -12.75 6.17 -5.40
C GLY A 161 -13.13 7.58 -4.98
N ASN A 162 -13.95 7.69 -3.94
CA ASN A 162 -14.25 9.01 -3.38
C ASN A 162 -13.00 9.58 -2.71
N TYR A 163 -12.39 10.58 -3.32
CA TYR A 163 -11.23 11.30 -2.79
C TYR A 163 -11.60 12.56 -2.00
N HIS A 164 -12.90 12.78 -1.79
CA HIS A 164 -13.48 13.87 -1.01
C HIS A 164 -14.46 13.29 0.01
N SER A 165 -14.12 12.16 0.62
CA SER A 165 -14.91 11.60 1.74
C SER A 165 -14.83 12.57 2.91
N GLU A 166 -15.96 12.82 3.56
CA GLU A 166 -16.09 13.74 4.69
C GLU A 166 -16.62 13.00 5.92
N ASP A 167 -16.21 13.48 7.10
CA ASP A 167 -16.72 13.02 8.38
C ASP A 167 -16.72 14.17 9.39
N TYR A 168 -17.24 13.94 10.58
CA TYR A 168 -17.39 14.96 11.61
C TYR A 168 -16.16 15.09 12.49
N PHE A 169 -15.66 16.32 12.62
CA PHE A 169 -14.54 16.71 13.47
C PHE A 169 -15.01 17.55 14.65
N TYR A 170 -14.52 17.26 15.83
CA TYR A 170 -14.89 17.91 17.10
C TYR A 170 -13.73 18.78 17.57
N GLU A 171 -13.66 20.02 17.07
CA GLU A 171 -12.49 20.90 17.23
C GLU A 171 -12.69 22.02 18.24
N ASP A 172 -13.91 22.27 18.73
CA ASP A 172 -14.16 23.34 19.69
C ASP A 172 -14.00 22.82 21.13
N PRO A 173 -12.90 23.21 21.85
CA PRO A 173 -12.68 22.77 23.22
C PRO A 173 -13.71 23.33 24.21
N ASN A 174 -14.45 24.39 23.85
CA ASN A 174 -15.49 24.98 24.67
C ASN A 174 -16.87 24.39 24.41
N ASN A 175 -17.05 23.71 23.30
CA ASN A 175 -18.29 23.06 22.91
C ASN A 175 -18.04 21.66 22.34
N PRO A 176 -17.87 20.64 23.20
CA PRO A 176 -17.57 19.26 22.79
C PRO A 176 -18.61 18.62 21.86
N ALA A 177 -19.82 19.20 21.80
CA ALA A 177 -20.89 18.71 20.92
C ALA A 177 -20.88 19.39 19.54
N ALA A 178 -20.09 20.44 19.34
CA ALA A 178 -19.96 21.11 18.06
C ALA A 178 -19.10 20.25 17.13
N ALA A 179 -19.71 19.80 16.03
CA ALA A 179 -19.04 19.01 15.02
C ALA A 179 -19.00 19.80 13.71
N THR A 180 -17.84 19.79 13.07
CA THR A 180 -17.62 20.36 11.73
C THR A 180 -17.48 19.23 10.72
N LEU A 181 -18.29 19.24 9.67
CA LEU A 181 -18.14 18.32 8.56
C LEU A 181 -16.98 18.80 7.69
N ALA A 182 -15.97 17.93 7.50
CA ALA A 182 -14.78 18.25 6.71
C ALA A 182 -14.20 17.01 6.03
N PRO A 183 -13.36 17.16 4.99
CA PRO A 183 -12.67 16.05 4.37
C PRO A 183 -11.82 15.28 5.38
N VAL A 184 -11.96 13.95 5.37
CA VAL A 184 -11.12 13.07 6.19
C VAL A 184 -9.66 13.08 5.72
N ASN A 185 -8.76 12.67 6.60
CA ASN A 185 -7.33 12.57 6.29
C ASN A 185 -7.08 11.82 4.97
N VAL A 186 -6.07 12.25 4.21
CA VAL A 186 -5.71 11.64 2.91
C VAL A 186 -5.49 10.13 2.98
N ALA A 187 -5.06 9.63 4.13
CA ALA A 187 -4.89 8.20 4.37
C ALA A 187 -6.22 7.42 4.42
N VAL A 188 -7.28 8.08 4.85
CA VAL A 188 -8.61 7.48 4.98
C VAL A 188 -9.40 7.57 3.67
N GLN A 189 -9.06 8.51 2.79
CA GLN A 189 -9.72 8.68 1.49
C GLN A 189 -9.72 7.40 0.67
N LEU A 190 -10.78 7.13 -0.07
CA LEU A 190 -10.93 5.90 -0.88
C LEU A 190 -10.20 5.96 -2.22
N GLY A 191 -9.93 7.14 -2.74
CA GLY A 191 -9.17 7.42 -3.95
C GLY A 191 -8.24 8.61 -3.77
N ASP A 192 -7.43 8.90 -4.77
CA ASP A 192 -6.57 10.08 -4.80
C ASP A 192 -7.07 11.19 -5.74
N GLY A 193 -8.10 10.89 -6.56
CA GLY A 193 -8.72 11.82 -7.50
C GLY A 193 -7.96 12.00 -8.80
N GLY A 194 -6.90 11.25 -9.07
CA GLY A 194 -6.12 11.31 -10.30
C GLY A 194 -6.30 10.10 -11.21
N THR A 195 -6.39 10.36 -12.53
CA THR A 195 -6.15 9.30 -13.50
C THR A 195 -4.67 8.98 -13.53
N GLY A 196 -4.31 7.70 -13.41
CA GLY A 196 -2.92 7.26 -13.38
C GLY A 196 -2.61 6.22 -14.46
N PHE A 197 -1.34 6.14 -14.85
CA PHE A 197 -0.84 5.11 -15.75
C PHE A 197 0.02 4.13 -14.95
N THR A 198 -0.25 2.82 -15.14
CA THR A 198 0.50 1.80 -14.42
C THR A 198 1.43 1.04 -15.35
N THR A 199 2.61 0.72 -14.85
CA THR A 199 3.51 -0.24 -15.48
C THR A 199 3.85 -1.34 -14.48
N GLN A 200 3.90 -2.58 -14.94
CA GLN A 200 4.24 -3.72 -14.11
C GLN A 200 5.16 -4.69 -14.86
N ILE A 201 6.09 -5.26 -14.11
CA ILE A 201 6.97 -6.32 -14.60
C ILE A 201 6.89 -7.46 -13.58
N ASN A 202 6.59 -8.64 -14.07
CA ASN A 202 6.47 -9.84 -13.26
C ASN A 202 7.40 -10.91 -13.83
N GLY A 203 8.10 -11.63 -12.96
CA GLY A 203 9.01 -12.66 -13.43
C GLY A 203 9.09 -13.83 -12.46
N PHE A 204 9.44 -14.99 -13.02
CA PHE A 204 9.77 -16.15 -12.23
C PHE A 204 10.88 -16.98 -12.87
N TYR A 205 11.56 -17.78 -12.03
CA TYR A 205 12.54 -18.74 -12.50
C TYR A 205 12.48 -20.02 -11.68
N ILE A 206 12.30 -21.17 -12.34
CA ILE A 206 12.21 -22.50 -11.72
C ILE A 206 13.62 -23.06 -11.54
N LEU A 207 14.10 -23.09 -10.31
CA LEU A 207 15.39 -23.70 -9.97
C LEU A 207 15.29 -25.21 -9.94
N SER A 208 14.22 -25.76 -9.33
CA SER A 208 13.93 -27.17 -9.24
C SER A 208 12.41 -27.40 -9.13
N SER A 209 11.99 -28.66 -9.08
CA SER A 209 10.59 -29.00 -8.80
C SER A 209 10.07 -28.48 -7.45
N ALA A 210 10.97 -28.24 -6.51
CA ALA A 210 10.65 -27.78 -5.16
C ALA A 210 10.88 -26.28 -4.95
N VAL A 211 11.68 -25.61 -5.79
CA VAL A 211 12.09 -24.22 -5.56
C VAL A 211 11.94 -23.38 -6.82
N ASN A 212 11.25 -22.28 -6.70
CA ASN A 212 11.23 -21.23 -7.73
C ASN A 212 11.49 -19.85 -7.12
N LEU A 213 12.11 -18.99 -7.91
CA LEU A 213 12.32 -17.57 -7.60
C LEU A 213 11.25 -16.75 -8.30
N PHE A 214 10.92 -15.60 -7.75
CA PHE A 214 10.01 -14.66 -8.38
C PHE A 214 10.43 -13.21 -8.09
N GLY A 215 9.96 -12.32 -8.94
CA GLY A 215 10.12 -10.88 -8.78
C GLY A 215 8.96 -10.10 -9.36
N ASN A 216 8.64 -8.99 -8.73
CA ASN A 216 7.63 -8.02 -9.12
C ASN A 216 8.20 -6.63 -9.13
N PHE A 217 7.76 -5.84 -10.08
CA PHE A 217 7.87 -4.39 -10.08
C PHE A 217 6.52 -3.81 -10.49
N PHE A 218 6.09 -2.79 -9.78
CA PHE A 218 4.92 -2.00 -10.11
C PHE A 218 5.25 -0.52 -9.92
N TYR A 219 4.80 0.32 -10.85
CA TYR A 219 4.89 1.77 -10.75
C TYR A 219 3.58 2.40 -11.25
N LEU A 220 3.01 3.30 -10.46
CA LEU A 220 1.91 4.16 -10.82
C LEU A 220 2.44 5.56 -11.10
N ILE A 221 2.19 6.06 -12.30
CA ILE A 221 2.48 7.41 -12.74
C ILE A 221 1.19 8.23 -12.61
N SER A 222 1.23 9.31 -11.85
CA SER A 222 0.10 10.20 -11.61
C SER A 222 0.38 11.59 -12.18
N PRO A 223 -0.13 11.93 -13.39
CA PRO A 223 0.17 13.21 -14.02
C PRO A 223 -0.49 14.42 -13.35
N ARG A 224 -1.44 14.19 -12.43
CA ARG A 224 -2.12 15.26 -11.69
C ARG A 224 -1.34 15.59 -10.42
N ASP A 225 -0.96 16.87 -10.22
CA ASP A 225 -0.22 17.29 -9.04
C ASP A 225 -1.05 17.27 -7.75
N GLN A 226 -2.24 17.90 -7.78
CA GLN A 226 -3.13 18.08 -6.64
C GLN A 226 -4.56 17.70 -6.98
N ASN A 227 -5.31 17.17 -6.00
CA ASN A 227 -6.70 16.74 -6.21
C ASN A 227 -7.74 17.82 -5.90
N GLY A 228 -7.34 18.96 -5.32
CA GLY A 228 -8.21 20.07 -4.94
C GLY A 228 -8.85 19.92 -3.56
N VAL A 229 -8.57 18.84 -2.82
CA VAL A 229 -9.08 18.63 -1.46
C VAL A 229 -8.11 19.23 -0.46
N GLN A 230 -8.62 20.01 0.47
CA GLN A 230 -7.83 20.63 1.54
C GLN A 230 -7.18 19.54 2.42
N ALA A 231 -5.88 19.70 2.67
CA ALA A 231 -5.10 18.72 3.43
C ALA A 231 -5.29 18.82 4.95
N TRP A 232 -5.79 19.96 5.43
CA TRP A 232 -5.93 20.27 6.85
C TRP A 232 -7.36 20.66 7.17
N VAL A 233 -7.89 20.15 8.27
CA VAL A 233 -9.21 20.55 8.75
C VAL A 233 -9.16 22.02 9.17
N PRO A 234 -10.13 22.87 8.76
CA PRO A 234 -10.16 24.27 9.15
C PRO A 234 -10.14 24.44 10.67
N GLY A 235 -9.17 25.23 11.18
CA GLY A 235 -9.01 25.43 12.62
C GLY A 235 -8.10 24.46 13.34
N SER A 236 -7.78 23.31 12.74
CA SER A 236 -6.91 22.28 13.37
C SER A 236 -5.44 22.70 13.52
N ILE A 237 -5.00 23.69 12.76
CA ILE A 237 -3.63 24.19 12.77
C ILE A 237 -3.58 25.72 12.95
N PRO A 238 -2.51 26.27 13.57
CA PRO A 238 -2.36 27.71 13.74
C PRO A 238 -2.40 28.47 12.40
N PRO A 239 -2.99 29.68 12.33
CA PRO A 239 -3.07 30.47 11.11
C PRO A 239 -1.73 30.75 10.42
N SER A 240 -0.66 30.95 11.20
CA SER A 240 0.70 31.15 10.67
C SER A 240 1.25 29.90 9.98
N PHE A 241 0.94 28.73 10.52
CA PHE A 241 1.32 27.46 9.90
C PHE A 241 0.49 27.20 8.64
N PHE A 242 -0.80 27.47 8.68
CA PHE A 242 -1.67 27.37 7.49
C PHE A 242 -1.19 28.29 6.36
N ALA A 243 -0.80 29.54 6.68
CA ALA A 243 -0.22 30.46 5.69
C ALA A 243 1.09 29.92 5.08
N LEU A 244 1.92 29.23 5.86
CA LEU A 244 3.12 28.55 5.36
C LEU A 244 2.75 27.40 4.42
N GLN A 245 1.75 26.58 4.78
CA GLN A 245 1.28 25.50 3.92
C GLN A 245 0.79 26.04 2.56
N GLN A 246 0.04 27.13 2.54
CA GLN A 246 -0.38 27.79 1.29
C GLN A 246 0.80 28.31 0.47
N GLN A 247 1.79 28.96 1.09
CA GLN A 247 2.99 29.44 0.40
C GLN A 247 3.83 28.31 -0.20
N THR A 248 3.77 27.13 0.40
CA THR A 248 4.53 25.95 -0.03
C THR A 248 3.73 24.98 -0.88
N THR A 249 2.44 25.26 -1.12
CA THR A 249 1.47 24.43 -1.84
C THR A 249 1.06 23.14 -1.10
N ALA A 250 1.30 23.05 0.21
CA ALA A 250 0.94 21.89 1.03
C ALA A 250 -0.43 22.02 1.72
N ASP A 251 -1.23 23.01 1.36
CA ASP A 251 -2.60 23.20 1.84
C ASP A 251 -3.62 22.30 1.14
N VAL A 252 -3.25 21.72 -0.01
CA VAL A 252 -4.08 20.81 -0.82
C VAL A 252 -3.39 19.45 -0.96
N ASN A 253 -4.15 18.36 -0.93
CA ASN A 253 -3.61 17.01 -1.09
C ASN A 253 -3.02 16.78 -2.48
N SER A 254 -1.83 16.17 -2.51
CA SER A 254 -1.15 15.71 -3.71
C SER A 254 -1.78 14.43 -4.28
N VAL A 255 -1.53 14.17 -5.55
CA VAL A 255 -1.81 12.89 -6.24
C VAL A 255 -0.48 12.25 -6.66
N PRO A 256 0.26 11.65 -5.72
CA PRO A 256 1.62 11.24 -5.96
C PRO A 256 1.75 9.95 -6.77
N ASP A 257 2.90 9.81 -7.43
CA ASP A 257 3.36 8.52 -7.92
C ASP A 257 3.55 7.53 -6.76
N ASN A 258 3.49 6.23 -7.05
CA ASN A 258 3.89 5.21 -6.10
C ASN A 258 4.51 3.99 -6.78
N TYR A 259 5.31 3.25 -6.02
CA TYR A 259 6.01 2.08 -6.54
C TYR A 259 6.04 0.95 -5.51
N THR A 260 6.13 -0.28 -6.05
CA THR A 260 6.38 -1.49 -5.25
C THR A 260 7.33 -2.40 -6.00
N MET A 261 8.33 -2.90 -5.29
CA MET A 261 9.22 -3.98 -5.74
C MET A 261 9.14 -5.13 -4.76
N ARG A 262 9.17 -6.35 -5.28
CA ARG A 262 9.09 -7.55 -4.48
C ARG A 262 9.92 -8.64 -5.13
N GLY A 263 10.69 -9.39 -4.33
CA GLY A 263 11.46 -10.51 -4.85
C GLY A 263 11.66 -11.57 -3.79
N GLY A 264 11.62 -12.83 -4.19
CA GLY A 264 11.69 -13.92 -3.23
C GLY A 264 11.75 -15.30 -3.83
N ALA A 265 11.57 -16.29 -2.95
CA ALA A 265 11.57 -17.70 -3.29
C ALA A 265 10.33 -18.41 -2.73
N ASN A 266 9.82 -19.35 -3.51
CA ASN A 266 8.77 -20.28 -3.13
C ASN A 266 9.35 -21.67 -2.97
N PHE A 267 9.04 -22.34 -1.87
CA PHE A 267 9.42 -23.70 -1.52
C PHE A 267 8.18 -24.58 -1.53
N THR A 268 8.08 -25.50 -2.49
CA THR A 268 6.90 -26.34 -2.71
C THR A 268 7.06 -27.69 -2.01
N PHE A 269 6.08 -28.03 -1.19
CA PHE A 269 5.93 -29.30 -0.47
C PHE A 269 4.57 -29.90 -0.83
N ASP A 270 4.52 -30.63 -1.93
CA ASP A 270 3.27 -31.12 -2.54
C ASP A 270 2.28 -29.97 -2.82
N LYS A 271 1.23 -29.86 -2.04
CA LYS A 271 0.20 -28.79 -2.19
C LYS A 271 0.52 -27.54 -1.38
N LEU A 272 1.38 -27.64 -0.39
CA LEU A 272 1.79 -26.51 0.43
C LEU A 272 3.00 -25.81 -0.18
N VAL A 273 2.96 -24.48 -0.23
CA VAL A 273 4.08 -23.64 -0.65
C VAL A 273 4.41 -22.65 0.45
N ALA A 274 5.64 -22.73 0.96
CA ALA A 274 6.19 -21.69 1.81
C ALA A 274 6.88 -20.63 0.94
N THR A 275 6.61 -19.37 1.23
CA THR A 275 7.20 -18.23 0.51
C THR A 275 8.05 -17.42 1.48
N THR A 276 9.18 -16.91 0.99
CA THR A 276 9.94 -15.85 1.64
C THR A 276 10.28 -14.80 0.60
N ALA A 277 10.03 -13.54 0.92
CA ALA A 277 10.31 -12.42 0.03
C ALA A 277 10.81 -11.20 0.79
N LEU A 278 11.42 -10.30 0.04
CA LEU A 278 11.68 -8.93 0.42
C LEU A 278 10.76 -8.03 -0.40
N ARG A 279 10.25 -6.98 0.24
CA ARG A 279 9.35 -6.00 -0.35
C ARG A 279 9.91 -4.60 -0.09
N TYR A 280 9.94 -3.78 -1.13
CA TYR A 280 10.30 -2.38 -1.06
C TYR A 280 9.20 -1.56 -1.74
N GLU A 281 8.62 -0.63 -1.02
CA GLU A 281 7.52 0.18 -1.52
C GLU A 281 7.62 1.61 -1.01
N GLY A 282 7.03 2.55 -1.74
CA GLY A 282 7.10 3.94 -1.33
C GLY A 282 6.35 4.90 -2.24
N VAL A 283 6.31 6.14 -1.76
CA VAL A 283 5.85 7.33 -2.47
C VAL A 283 7.07 8.24 -2.65
N PRO A 284 7.45 8.59 -3.88
CA PRO A 284 8.62 9.45 -4.10
C PRO A 284 8.34 10.89 -3.66
N ALA A 285 9.41 11.63 -3.35
CA ALA A 285 9.31 13.09 -3.15
C ALA A 285 9.06 13.83 -4.47
N HIS A 286 9.49 13.25 -5.59
CA HIS A 286 9.34 13.78 -6.93
C HIS A 286 8.68 12.74 -7.82
N ASP A 287 7.57 13.14 -8.45
CA ASP A 287 6.89 12.34 -9.47
C ASP A 287 7.66 12.39 -10.80
N LEU A 288 7.42 11.42 -11.67
CA LEU A 288 8.03 11.41 -13.01
C LEU A 288 7.54 12.59 -13.87
N PHE A 289 6.31 13.05 -13.61
CA PHE A 289 5.70 14.19 -14.31
C PHE A 289 5.02 15.09 -13.28
N GLY A 290 4.95 16.39 -13.58
CA GLY A 290 4.29 17.38 -12.74
C GLY A 290 5.26 18.24 -11.94
N GLN A 291 4.69 19.12 -11.09
CA GLN A 291 5.43 20.09 -10.30
C GLN A 291 5.70 19.64 -8.87
N ASN A 292 5.13 18.51 -8.47
CA ASN A 292 5.23 17.93 -7.14
C ASN A 292 4.61 18.80 -6.04
N ASP A 293 3.58 19.54 -6.40
CA ASP A 293 2.80 20.34 -5.47
C ASP A 293 1.86 19.46 -4.63
N GLY A 294 1.44 19.99 -3.52
CA GLY A 294 0.49 19.33 -2.63
C GLY A 294 1.12 18.59 -1.47
N GLU A 295 0.31 18.40 -0.46
CA GLU A 295 0.66 17.62 0.72
C GLU A 295 0.73 16.15 0.35
N ARG A 296 1.85 15.50 0.66
CA ARG A 296 2.08 14.07 0.47
C ARG A 296 2.92 13.49 1.59
N LYS A 297 2.76 12.21 1.80
CA LYS A 297 3.59 11.43 2.72
C LYS A 297 4.67 10.70 1.92
N ALA A 298 5.72 11.42 1.54
CA ALA A 298 6.82 10.82 0.80
C ALA A 298 7.70 9.96 1.71
N GLY A 299 8.14 8.82 1.21
CA GLY A 299 9.00 7.90 1.95
C GLY A 299 8.95 6.48 1.42
N HIS A 300 9.57 5.57 2.14
CA HIS A 300 9.63 4.17 1.75
C HIS A 300 9.59 3.21 2.94
N ILE A 301 9.20 1.96 2.65
CA ILE A 301 9.23 0.83 3.57
C ILE A 301 10.03 -0.30 2.91
N PHE A 302 10.98 -0.85 3.63
CA PHE A 302 11.62 -2.12 3.30
C PHE A 302 11.16 -3.18 4.30
N SER A 303 10.68 -4.32 3.80
CA SER A 303 10.03 -5.35 4.61
C SER A 303 10.49 -6.74 4.25
N ALA A 304 10.45 -7.65 5.23
CA ALA A 304 10.43 -9.09 5.02
C ALA A 304 8.98 -9.57 4.85
N GLU A 305 8.75 -10.50 3.93
CA GLU A 305 7.40 -10.97 3.61
C GLU A 305 7.37 -12.51 3.56
N PRO A 306 7.26 -13.19 4.73
CA PRO A 306 6.94 -14.61 4.78
C PRO A 306 5.48 -14.86 4.38
N GLY A 307 5.22 -16.04 3.79
CA GLY A 307 3.87 -16.42 3.39
C GLY A 307 3.70 -17.92 3.24
N LEU A 308 2.45 -18.33 3.21
CA LEU A 308 2.03 -19.70 2.96
C LEU A 308 0.96 -19.70 1.86
N GLN A 309 1.02 -20.73 1.03
CA GLN A 309 0.04 -20.93 -0.03
C GLN A 309 -0.36 -22.41 -0.06
N TYR A 310 -1.63 -22.67 -0.34
CA TYR A 310 -2.14 -24.03 -0.48
C TYR A 310 -2.81 -24.21 -1.84
N LYS A 311 -2.26 -25.11 -2.64
CA LYS A 311 -2.70 -25.41 -4.01
C LYS A 311 -3.82 -26.43 -4.02
N PHE A 312 -4.95 -26.06 -4.59
CA PHE A 312 -6.01 -26.96 -5.00
C PHE A 312 -5.88 -27.29 -6.50
N LYS A 313 -6.81 -28.03 -7.03
CA LYS A 313 -6.77 -28.45 -8.45
C LYS A 313 -6.84 -27.26 -9.42
N LYS A 314 -7.72 -26.27 -9.14
CA LYS A 314 -7.96 -25.08 -9.97
C LYS A 314 -7.94 -23.79 -9.17
N SER A 315 -7.50 -23.85 -7.93
CA SER A 315 -7.51 -22.67 -7.07
C SER A 315 -6.33 -22.70 -6.09
N LEU A 316 -6.09 -21.54 -5.50
CA LEU A 316 -5.02 -21.29 -4.57
C LEU A 316 -5.53 -20.44 -3.42
N LEU A 317 -5.33 -20.90 -2.20
CA LEU A 317 -5.46 -20.07 -1.00
C LEU A 317 -4.06 -19.59 -0.60
N TYR A 318 -3.92 -18.33 -0.25
CA TYR A 318 -2.65 -17.78 0.18
C TYR A 318 -2.79 -16.79 1.33
N ALA A 319 -1.74 -16.70 2.14
CA ALA A 319 -1.60 -15.70 3.19
C ALA A 319 -0.15 -15.22 3.25
N PHE A 320 0.04 -13.92 3.39
CA PHE A 320 1.34 -13.27 3.56
C PHE A 320 1.28 -12.28 4.71
N VAL A 321 2.42 -12.11 5.36
CA VAL A 321 2.59 -11.10 6.40
C VAL A 321 3.79 -10.26 6.03
N THR A 322 3.60 -8.95 5.90
CA THR A 322 4.68 -8.01 5.61
C THR A 322 5.16 -7.38 6.89
N ILE A 323 6.41 -7.64 7.24
CA ILE A 323 7.06 -7.18 8.48
C ILE A 323 8.08 -6.11 8.11
N PRO A 324 7.84 -4.83 8.44
CA PRO A 324 8.78 -3.76 8.16
C PRO A 324 10.12 -3.96 8.89
N VAL A 325 11.21 -3.81 8.14
CA VAL A 325 12.59 -3.86 8.63
C VAL A 325 13.18 -2.46 8.71
N ASP A 326 12.87 -1.63 7.71
CA ASP A 326 13.28 -0.23 7.66
C ASP A 326 12.15 0.64 7.10
N ARG A 327 12.02 1.86 7.63
CA ARG A 327 11.00 2.83 7.24
C ARG A 327 11.57 4.23 7.34
N GLU A 328 11.31 5.05 6.34
CA GLU A 328 11.80 6.43 6.32
C GLU A 328 10.81 7.34 5.62
N THR A 329 10.47 8.48 6.26
CA THR A 329 9.89 9.62 5.55
C THR A 329 11.01 10.48 4.98
N ILE A 330 10.77 11.09 3.82
CA ILE A 330 11.73 11.98 3.16
C ILE A 330 11.08 13.34 2.91
N GLN A 331 11.91 14.40 2.86
CA GLN A 331 11.40 15.73 2.54
C GLN A 331 10.68 15.74 1.19
N THR A 332 9.46 16.23 1.19
CA THR A 332 8.68 16.57 -0.01
C THR A 332 9.17 17.88 -0.63
N VAL A 333 8.69 18.19 -1.84
CA VAL A 333 8.98 19.51 -2.46
C VAL A 333 8.41 20.65 -1.62
N PRO A 334 7.15 20.61 -1.11
CA PRO A 334 6.65 21.58 -0.13
C PRO A 334 7.52 21.71 1.13
N ASP A 335 8.00 20.60 1.70
CA ASP A 335 8.90 20.64 2.87
C ASP A 335 10.22 21.36 2.57
N GLN A 336 10.80 21.14 1.39
CA GLN A 336 12.02 21.82 0.95
C GLN A 336 11.78 23.33 0.78
N ARG A 337 10.61 23.72 0.26
CA ARG A 337 10.20 25.13 0.17
C ARG A 337 10.02 25.74 1.57
N ALA A 338 9.34 25.03 2.48
CA ALA A 338 9.16 25.46 3.86
C ALA A 338 10.52 25.63 4.59
N THR A 339 11.44 24.70 4.40
CA THR A 339 12.80 24.79 4.92
C THR A 339 13.52 26.06 4.44
N LYS A 340 13.39 26.40 3.16
CA LYS A 340 13.97 27.63 2.58
C LYS A 340 13.34 28.90 3.14
N ILE A 341 12.04 28.91 3.37
CA ILE A 341 11.31 30.06 3.90
C ILE A 341 11.63 30.29 5.36
N THR A 342 11.64 29.24 6.16
CA THR A 342 11.78 29.33 7.62
C THR A 342 13.24 29.33 8.08
N GLY A 343 14.17 28.86 7.26
CA GLY A 343 15.56 28.61 7.64
C GLY A 343 15.74 27.43 8.60
N THR A 344 14.67 26.69 8.91
CA THR A 344 14.68 25.51 9.77
C THR A 344 14.31 24.28 8.96
N TYR A 345 14.99 23.14 9.18
CA TYR A 345 14.66 21.90 8.51
C TYR A 345 13.24 21.46 8.80
N MET A 346 12.42 21.39 7.77
CA MET A 346 11.01 20.97 7.85
C MET A 346 10.86 19.63 7.13
N ILE A 347 10.09 18.74 7.72
CA ILE A 347 9.72 17.45 7.11
C ILE A 347 8.32 17.08 7.55
N THR A 348 7.50 16.67 6.60
CA THR A 348 6.16 16.16 6.88
C THR A 348 6.26 14.76 7.48
N GLY A 349 5.62 14.60 8.63
CA GLY A 349 5.49 13.30 9.28
C GLY A 349 4.64 12.35 8.45
N GLY A 350 5.04 11.10 8.39
CA GLY A 350 4.33 10.04 7.68
C GLY A 350 3.92 8.92 8.60
N HIS A 351 2.77 8.36 8.31
CA HIS A 351 2.25 7.20 8.96
C HIS A 351 2.58 5.96 8.11
N PHE A 352 3.23 4.92 8.66
CA PHE A 352 3.59 3.68 7.95
C PHE A 352 2.96 2.48 8.62
N ALA A 353 2.51 1.53 7.84
CA ALA A 353 1.97 0.28 8.37
C ALA A 353 2.98 -0.44 9.30
N ASN A 354 2.49 -0.98 10.41
CA ASN A 354 3.32 -1.81 11.31
C ASN A 354 3.57 -3.17 10.71
N THR A 355 2.47 -3.79 10.30
CA THR A 355 2.43 -5.13 9.74
C THR A 355 1.26 -5.15 8.80
N LEU A 356 1.48 -5.61 7.58
CA LEU A 356 0.39 -5.83 6.64
C LEU A 356 0.08 -7.33 6.58
N PHE A 357 -1.19 -7.63 6.61
CA PHE A 357 -1.72 -8.99 6.43
C PHE A 357 -2.41 -9.06 5.08
N PHE A 358 -2.08 -10.09 4.31
CA PHE A 358 -2.73 -10.42 3.06
C PHE A 358 -3.29 -11.83 3.14
N VAL A 359 -4.55 -11.99 2.79
CA VAL A 359 -5.19 -13.29 2.64
C VAL A 359 -6.02 -13.27 1.37
N GLY A 360 -5.80 -14.22 0.48
CA GLY A 360 -6.52 -14.24 -0.79
C GLY A 360 -6.79 -15.64 -1.30
N TYR A 361 -7.75 -15.68 -2.23
CA TYR A 361 -8.17 -16.89 -2.91
C TYR A 361 -8.27 -16.64 -4.40
N SER A 362 -7.51 -17.40 -5.15
CA SER A 362 -7.46 -17.32 -6.61
C SER A 362 -7.99 -18.60 -7.25
N PHE A 363 -8.76 -18.49 -8.33
CA PHE A 363 -9.26 -19.65 -9.07
C PHE A 363 -9.38 -19.38 -10.56
N THR A 364 -9.33 -20.47 -11.35
CA THR A 364 -9.47 -20.45 -12.82
C THR A 364 -10.71 -21.22 -13.29
N PHE A 365 -11.35 -20.74 -14.36
CA PHE A 365 -12.57 -21.33 -14.93
C PHE A 365 -12.72 -21.06 -16.43
#